data_33ceec74d6965ad3f0d9d74e738c34d2
#
_entry.id   33ceec74d6965ad3f0d9d74e738c34d2
#
_cell.length_a   1.000
_cell.length_b   1.000
_cell.length_c   1.000
_cell.angle_alpha   90.00
_cell.angle_beta   90.00
_cell.angle_gamma   90.00
#
_symmetry.space_group_name_H-M   'P 1'
#
loop_
_entity.id
_entity.type
_entity.pdbx_description
1 polymer ?
#
loop_
_entity_poly.entity_id
_entity_poly.type
_entity_poly.pdbx_seq_one_letter_code
_entity_poly.pdbx_strand_id
1 'polypeptide(L)'
;EISCSLVGSEMCIRDRAHTYYPPFLWQNDRRVYLDNELLPPGTPLDAGADPYDPRSYDKYTQRTYSPDAMYDQVLEFVNANKERPFFLMWTTPIPHSPMQAPDADVQYYVRKFGDEQPIEGKGYFPSRWPRATYAAMITYFDRQIGGLVAELKRLGIWENTVIVITSDNGPASNSCSSSEWFDSAHPFRSGKGWGKSSLREGGIRMPFIVAWGGKLR
;
A
#
# COMPACT_ATOMS: atom_id res chain seq x y z
N GLU A 1 10.69 6.67 29.45
CA GLU A 1 9.89 7.28 28.35
C GLU A 1 9.66 6.24 27.27
N ILE A 2 8.45 6.23 26.68
CA ILE A 2 8.12 5.41 25.50
C ILE A 2 8.29 6.30 24.28
N SER A 3 9.13 5.88 23.34
CA SER A 3 9.25 6.54 22.05
C SER A 3 8.05 6.15 21.17
N CYS A 4 7.37 7.14 20.60
CA CYS A 4 6.23 6.94 19.73
C CYS A 4 6.50 7.59 18.36
N SER A 5 6.16 6.89 17.29
CA SER A 5 6.20 7.45 15.94
C SER A 5 5.01 6.96 15.12
N LEU A 6 4.49 7.87 14.31
CA LEU A 6 3.54 7.61 13.25
C LEU A 6 4.27 7.74 11.92
N VAL A 7 4.33 6.67 11.16
CA VAL A 7 4.92 6.65 9.82
C VAL A 7 3.84 6.28 8.82
N GLY A 8 3.55 7.14 7.88
CA GLY A 8 2.61 6.87 6.77
C GLY A 8 1.49 7.90 6.62
N SER A 9 0.31 7.44 6.32
CA SER A 9 -0.75 8.12 5.59
C SER A 9 -1.64 9.10 6.34
N GLU A 10 -1.39 9.50 7.59
CA GLU A 10 -2.12 10.66 8.14
C GLU A 10 -1.98 11.91 7.27
N MET A 11 -1.00 11.90 6.43
CA MET A 11 -0.72 12.90 5.42
C MET A 11 -1.55 12.76 4.15
N CYS A 12 -2.29 11.67 3.97
CA CYS A 12 -3.10 11.41 2.78
C CYS A 12 -4.09 12.53 2.45
N ILE A 13 -4.61 13.21 3.47
CA ILE A 13 -5.58 14.29 3.30
C ILE A 13 -4.91 15.61 2.90
N ARG A 14 -3.67 15.84 3.30
CA ARG A 14 -2.98 17.12 3.10
C ARG A 14 -2.07 17.17 1.87
N ASP A 15 -1.46 16.05 1.50
CA ASP A 15 -0.38 16.04 0.51
C ASP A 15 -0.54 15.04 -0.64
N ARG A 16 -1.76 14.54 -0.87
CA ARG A 16 -2.07 13.63 -1.97
C ARG A 16 -1.31 12.28 -1.90
N ALA A 17 -1.08 11.75 -0.71
CA ALA A 17 -0.40 10.46 -0.50
C ALA A 17 -1.10 9.24 -1.16
N HIS A 18 -2.23 9.45 -1.82
CA HIS A 18 -2.83 8.48 -2.73
C HIS A 18 -2.10 8.39 -4.09
N THR A 19 -1.07 9.16 -4.33
CA THR A 19 -0.14 8.93 -5.44
C THR A 19 1.10 8.27 -4.88
N TYR A 20 1.49 7.11 -5.42
CA TYR A 20 2.66 6.38 -4.93
C TYR A 20 4.00 6.99 -5.37
N TYR A 21 3.95 8.03 -6.21
CA TYR A 21 5.10 8.81 -6.65
C TYR A 21 4.85 10.31 -6.41
N PRO A 22 4.64 10.73 -5.14
CA PRO A 22 4.41 12.13 -4.83
C PRO A 22 5.74 12.92 -4.95
N PRO A 23 5.69 14.23 -5.23
CA PRO A 23 6.90 15.05 -5.28
C PRO A 23 7.56 15.28 -3.91
N PHE A 24 6.83 15.07 -2.83
CA PHE A 24 7.34 15.16 -1.47
C PHE A 24 6.48 14.36 -0.49
N LEU A 25 7.07 14.01 0.65
CA LEU A 25 6.38 13.57 1.84
C LEU A 25 6.60 14.59 2.97
N TRP A 26 5.77 14.51 3.98
CA TRP A 26 5.99 15.27 5.21
C TRP A 26 6.78 14.42 6.22
N GLN A 27 7.76 15.02 6.86
CA GLN A 27 8.41 14.48 8.04
C GLN A 27 8.25 15.49 9.17
N ASN A 28 7.35 15.22 10.09
CA ASN A 28 6.90 16.19 11.09
C ASN A 28 6.30 17.45 10.43
N ASP A 29 6.97 18.59 10.55
CA ASP A 29 6.59 19.88 10.01
C ASP A 29 7.34 20.27 8.72
N ARG A 30 8.17 19.37 8.18
CA ARG A 30 9.05 19.64 7.03
C ARG A 30 8.67 18.78 5.83
N ARG A 31 8.79 19.36 4.65
CA ARG A 31 8.69 18.60 3.40
C ARG A 31 10.02 17.92 3.09
N VAL A 32 9.96 16.63 2.86
CA VAL A 32 11.05 15.84 2.29
C VAL A 32 10.73 15.64 0.83
N TYR A 33 11.46 16.31 -0.05
CA TYR A 33 11.24 16.20 -1.49
C TYR A 33 11.78 14.87 -2.00
N LEU A 34 10.95 14.22 -2.80
CA LEU A 34 11.29 13.02 -3.54
C LEU A 34 11.67 13.41 -4.98
N ASP A 35 12.40 12.55 -5.65
CA ASP A 35 12.79 12.79 -7.05
C ASP A 35 11.66 12.41 -8.01
N ASN A 36 10.50 13.08 -7.83
CA ASN A 36 9.29 12.87 -8.62
C ASN A 36 8.70 14.21 -9.06
N GLU A 37 8.07 14.20 -10.21
CA GLU A 37 7.29 15.33 -10.71
C GLU A 37 5.86 15.29 -10.18
N LEU A 38 5.22 16.44 -10.07
CA LEU A 38 3.82 16.53 -9.69
C LEU A 38 2.92 16.07 -10.85
N LEU A 39 2.27 14.95 -10.68
CA LEU A 39 1.20 14.49 -11.56
C LEU A 39 -0.16 14.65 -10.87
N PRO A 40 -1.08 15.49 -11.39
CA PRO A 40 -2.39 15.69 -10.78
C PRO A 40 -3.18 14.38 -10.66
N PRO A 41 -3.87 14.12 -9.53
CA PRO A 41 -4.73 12.94 -9.40
C PRO A 41 -5.77 12.85 -10.52
N GLY A 42 -6.01 11.66 -11.01
CA GLY A 42 -6.96 11.43 -12.10
C GLY A 42 -6.48 11.89 -13.48
N THR A 43 -5.19 12.23 -13.63
CA THR A 43 -4.62 12.50 -14.96
C THR A 43 -4.90 11.31 -15.88
N PRO A 44 -5.61 11.51 -17.02
CA PRO A 44 -5.95 10.43 -17.94
C PRO A 44 -4.74 10.02 -18.79
N LEU A 45 -4.89 8.96 -19.59
CA LEU A 45 -3.97 8.67 -20.68
C LEU A 45 -3.89 9.85 -21.65
N ASP A 46 -2.79 9.96 -22.36
CA ASP A 46 -2.63 10.98 -23.39
C ASP A 46 -3.64 10.76 -24.53
N ALA A 47 -4.05 11.86 -25.16
CA ALA A 47 -5.01 11.78 -26.25
C ALA A 47 -4.50 10.89 -27.39
N GLY A 48 -5.28 9.88 -27.75
CA GLY A 48 -4.92 8.89 -28.78
C GLY A 48 -3.99 7.76 -28.31
N ALA A 49 -3.63 7.72 -27.03
CA ALA A 49 -2.85 6.58 -26.48
C ALA A 49 -3.70 5.31 -26.49
N ASP A 50 -3.07 4.20 -26.87
CA ASP A 50 -3.70 2.89 -26.80
C ASP A 50 -3.74 2.39 -25.34
N PRO A 51 -4.93 2.14 -24.76
CA PRO A 51 -5.05 1.64 -23.40
C PRO A 51 -4.53 0.20 -23.21
N TYR A 52 -4.28 -0.53 -24.29
CA TYR A 52 -3.69 -1.86 -24.25
C TYR A 52 -2.16 -1.85 -24.38
N ASP A 53 -1.57 -0.73 -24.78
CA ASP A 53 -0.10 -0.59 -24.81
C ASP A 53 0.42 -0.22 -23.41
N PRO A 54 1.23 -1.06 -22.74
CA PRO A 54 1.81 -0.73 -21.44
C PRO A 54 2.58 0.59 -21.40
N ARG A 55 3.22 0.98 -22.52
CA ARG A 55 3.97 2.24 -22.62
C ARG A 55 3.10 3.49 -22.46
N SER A 56 1.79 3.38 -22.70
CA SER A 56 0.83 4.46 -22.46
C SER A 56 0.75 4.85 -20.98
N TYR A 57 1.29 4.03 -20.08
CA TYR A 57 1.25 4.20 -18.63
C TYR A 57 2.57 4.64 -18.01
N ASP A 58 3.63 4.78 -18.80
CA ASP A 58 5.00 5.07 -18.30
C ASP A 58 5.05 6.34 -17.43
N LYS A 59 4.29 7.37 -17.78
CA LYS A 59 4.25 8.64 -17.04
C LYS A 59 3.75 8.52 -15.59
N TYR A 60 3.05 7.44 -15.25
CA TYR A 60 2.54 7.22 -13.88
C TYR A 60 3.56 6.53 -12.98
N THR A 61 4.65 6.01 -13.55
CA THR A 61 5.76 5.42 -12.81
C THR A 61 6.94 6.38 -12.84
N GLN A 62 7.40 6.80 -11.66
CA GLN A 62 8.49 7.75 -11.54
C GLN A 62 9.64 7.14 -10.72
N ARG A 63 10.57 7.97 -10.22
CA ARG A 63 11.83 7.47 -9.64
C ARG A 63 11.69 6.93 -8.23
N THR A 64 11.02 7.68 -7.35
CA THR A 64 10.95 7.33 -5.92
C THR A 64 9.56 6.85 -5.55
N TYR A 65 9.43 5.57 -5.29
CA TYR A 65 8.21 4.94 -4.81
C TYR A 65 8.03 5.25 -3.32
N SER A 66 6.98 5.98 -2.96
CA SER A 66 6.80 6.49 -1.59
C SER A 66 6.71 5.42 -0.50
N PRO A 67 6.17 4.20 -0.74
CA PRO A 67 6.23 3.13 0.24
C PRO A 67 7.65 2.71 0.63
N ASP A 68 8.64 2.86 -0.27
CA ASP A 68 10.05 2.61 0.08
C ASP A 68 10.57 3.65 1.03
N ALA A 69 10.34 4.93 0.71
CA ALA A 69 10.76 6.03 1.59
C ALA A 69 10.11 5.93 2.99
N MET A 70 8.84 5.48 3.06
CA MET A 70 8.18 5.22 4.33
C MET A 70 8.79 4.02 5.06
N TYR A 71 9.10 2.95 4.35
CA TYR A 71 9.71 1.76 4.92
C TYR A 71 11.11 2.03 5.48
N ASP A 72 11.91 2.84 4.78
CA ASP A 72 13.21 3.28 5.28
C ASP A 72 13.08 4.01 6.62
N GLN A 73 12.07 4.87 6.78
CA GLN A 73 11.78 5.54 8.05
C GLN A 73 11.33 4.58 9.16
N VAL A 74 10.59 3.52 8.82
CA VAL A 74 10.23 2.44 9.76
C VAL A 74 11.49 1.76 10.28
N LEU A 75 12.42 1.39 9.40
CA LEU A 75 13.66 0.73 9.78
C LEU A 75 14.57 1.67 10.58
N GLU A 76 14.69 2.93 10.17
CA GLU A 76 15.46 3.95 10.89
C GLU A 76 14.93 4.13 12.32
N PHE A 77 13.60 4.28 12.48
CA PHE A 77 12.96 4.43 13.78
C PHE A 77 13.22 3.23 14.69
N VAL A 78 13.05 2.01 14.20
CA VAL A 78 13.29 0.78 14.98
C VAL A 78 14.75 0.69 15.42
N ASN A 79 15.70 0.98 14.52
CA ASN A 79 17.12 0.97 14.84
C ASN A 79 17.49 2.02 15.90
N ALA A 80 16.92 3.23 15.81
CA ALA A 80 17.18 4.31 16.76
C ALA A 80 16.58 4.06 18.16
N ASN A 81 15.55 3.20 18.26
CA ASN A 81 14.81 2.98 19.50
C ASN A 81 14.97 1.58 20.10
N LYS A 82 15.81 0.73 19.55
CA LYS A 82 15.97 -0.68 19.93
C LYS A 82 16.29 -0.93 21.42
N GLU A 83 16.92 0.05 22.10
CA GLU A 83 17.36 -0.06 23.51
C GLU A 83 16.30 0.44 24.51
N ARG A 84 15.12 0.87 24.03
CA ARG A 84 14.05 1.42 24.87
C ARG A 84 12.68 1.00 24.38
N PRO A 85 11.64 1.03 25.24
CA PRO A 85 10.27 0.78 24.80
C PRO A 85 9.85 1.78 23.74
N PHE A 86 9.19 1.29 22.70
CA PHE A 86 8.63 2.14 21.62
C PHE A 86 7.26 1.67 21.19
N PHE A 87 6.50 2.58 20.59
CA PHE A 87 5.29 2.31 19.83
C PHE A 87 5.48 2.89 18.43
N LEU A 88 5.33 2.04 17.42
CA LEU A 88 5.39 2.42 16.03
C LEU A 88 4.04 2.14 15.37
N MET A 89 3.44 3.15 14.78
CA MET A 89 2.25 3.01 13.93
C MET A 89 2.66 3.30 12.48
N TRP A 90 2.60 2.27 11.65
CA TRP A 90 2.93 2.36 10.23
C TRP A 90 1.67 2.28 9.38
N THR A 91 1.19 3.43 8.92
CA THR A 91 -0.03 3.58 8.14
C THR A 91 0.30 3.67 6.64
N THR A 92 0.67 2.54 6.04
CA THR A 92 0.94 2.49 4.60
C THR A 92 -0.31 2.74 3.76
N PRO A 93 -0.23 3.44 2.61
CA PRO A 93 -1.36 3.57 1.70
C PRO A 93 -1.67 2.28 0.91
N ILE A 94 -0.79 1.28 0.93
CA ILE A 94 -1.00 0.01 0.22
C ILE A 94 -2.15 -0.78 0.88
N PRO A 95 -3.10 -1.33 0.10
CA PRO A 95 -3.20 -1.36 -1.37
C PRO A 95 -4.25 -0.39 -1.94
N HIS A 96 -4.35 0.83 -1.43
CA HIS A 96 -5.31 1.82 -1.91
C HIS A 96 -5.05 2.21 -3.38
N SER A 97 -6.08 2.67 -4.10
CA SER A 97 -5.93 3.24 -5.45
C SER A 97 -5.13 4.56 -5.40
N PRO A 98 -4.38 4.93 -6.46
CA PRO A 98 -4.28 4.25 -7.75
C PRO A 98 -3.49 2.93 -7.69
N MET A 99 -3.71 2.07 -8.68
CA MET A 99 -2.97 0.81 -8.79
C MET A 99 -1.56 1.09 -9.31
N GLN A 100 -0.59 1.09 -8.41
CA GLN A 100 0.83 1.34 -8.72
C GLN A 100 1.71 0.42 -7.86
N ALA A 101 2.58 -0.34 -8.51
CA ALA A 101 3.56 -1.21 -7.88
C ALA A 101 4.80 -1.33 -8.79
N PRO A 102 5.95 -1.78 -8.27
CA PRO A 102 7.11 -2.08 -9.10
C PRO A 102 6.79 -3.07 -10.22
N ASP A 103 7.26 -2.78 -11.44
CA ASP A 103 6.88 -3.53 -12.64
C ASP A 103 7.18 -5.03 -12.54
N ALA A 104 8.30 -5.43 -11.98
CA ALA A 104 8.67 -6.83 -11.82
C ALA A 104 7.61 -7.65 -11.07
N ASP A 105 7.01 -7.06 -10.04
CA ASP A 105 5.94 -7.69 -9.25
C ASP A 105 4.63 -7.74 -10.06
N VAL A 106 4.33 -6.68 -10.80
CA VAL A 106 3.16 -6.63 -11.69
C VAL A 106 3.26 -7.70 -12.76
N GLN A 107 4.40 -7.81 -13.45
CA GLN A 107 4.62 -8.80 -14.51
C GLN A 107 4.53 -10.25 -14.00
N TYR A 108 4.90 -10.50 -12.75
CA TYR A 108 4.68 -11.81 -12.13
C TYR A 108 3.18 -12.18 -12.12
N TYR A 109 2.32 -11.24 -11.72
CA TYR A 109 0.88 -11.48 -11.65
C TYR A 109 0.19 -11.43 -13.01
N VAL A 110 0.69 -10.64 -13.96
CA VAL A 110 0.22 -10.69 -15.36
C VAL A 110 0.40 -12.10 -15.94
N ARG A 111 1.55 -12.72 -15.72
CA ARG A 111 1.78 -14.11 -16.15
C ARG A 111 0.86 -15.12 -15.43
N LYS A 112 0.49 -14.83 -14.17
CA LYS A 112 -0.34 -15.73 -13.36
C LYS A 112 -1.83 -15.62 -13.66
N PHE A 113 -2.33 -14.40 -13.90
CA PHE A 113 -3.76 -14.12 -14.09
C PHE A 113 -4.16 -14.07 -15.56
N GLY A 114 -3.20 -13.93 -16.48
CA GLY A 114 -3.44 -13.62 -17.88
C GLY A 114 -3.66 -12.13 -18.11
N ASP A 115 -3.96 -11.79 -19.37
CA ASP A 115 -4.28 -10.40 -19.73
C ASP A 115 -5.65 -10.00 -19.20
N GLU A 116 -5.80 -8.72 -18.91
CA GLU A 116 -7.03 -8.16 -18.35
C GLU A 116 -7.40 -6.82 -18.99
N GLN A 117 -8.65 -6.43 -18.84
CA GLN A 117 -9.14 -5.15 -19.34
C GLN A 117 -8.51 -4.00 -18.56
N PRO A 118 -7.94 -2.99 -19.24
CA PRO A 118 -7.47 -1.79 -18.59
C PRO A 118 -8.63 -1.00 -17.96
N ILE A 119 -8.32 -0.16 -16.99
CA ILE A 119 -9.30 0.72 -16.33
C ILE A 119 -8.90 2.18 -16.48
N GLU A 120 -9.92 3.06 -16.56
CA GLU A 120 -9.74 4.51 -16.67
C GLU A 120 -9.40 5.20 -15.33
N GLY A 121 -9.55 4.50 -14.22
CA GLY A 121 -9.20 5.00 -12.87
C GLY A 121 -10.29 5.83 -12.16
N LYS A 122 -11.20 6.52 -12.86
CA LYS A 122 -12.34 7.30 -12.29
C LYS A 122 -11.93 8.19 -11.09
N GLY A 123 -11.04 9.13 -11.32
CA GLY A 123 -10.51 10.04 -10.29
C GLY A 123 -9.15 9.62 -9.72
N TYR A 124 -8.69 8.40 -10.03
CA TYR A 124 -7.33 7.92 -9.86
C TYR A 124 -6.63 7.81 -11.21
N PHE A 125 -5.37 7.39 -11.24
CA PHE A 125 -4.69 7.08 -12.49
C PHE A 125 -5.28 5.82 -13.12
N PRO A 126 -5.33 5.76 -14.46
CA PRO A 126 -5.69 4.54 -15.16
C PRO A 126 -4.65 3.43 -14.89
N SER A 127 -5.05 2.19 -15.08
CA SER A 127 -4.15 1.04 -14.91
C SER A 127 -4.32 0.04 -16.04
N ARG A 128 -3.20 -0.42 -16.61
CA ARG A 128 -3.20 -1.44 -17.67
C ARG A 128 -3.63 -2.81 -17.14
N TRP A 129 -3.15 -3.19 -15.96
CA TRP A 129 -3.42 -4.47 -15.32
C TRP A 129 -3.87 -4.28 -13.87
N PRO A 130 -5.13 -3.84 -13.64
CA PRO A 130 -5.56 -3.43 -12.29
C PRO A 130 -5.49 -4.56 -11.25
N ARG A 131 -5.89 -5.81 -11.60
CA ARG A 131 -5.87 -6.94 -10.67
C ARG A 131 -4.45 -7.40 -10.40
N ALA A 132 -3.63 -7.55 -11.46
CA ALA A 132 -2.23 -7.92 -11.31
C ALA A 132 -1.48 -6.90 -10.46
N THR A 133 -1.72 -5.61 -10.69
CA THR A 133 -1.10 -4.53 -9.90
C THR A 133 -1.58 -4.54 -8.45
N TYR A 134 -2.87 -4.76 -8.19
CA TYR A 134 -3.37 -4.89 -6.82
C TYR A 134 -2.70 -6.04 -6.05
N ALA A 135 -2.59 -7.21 -6.67
CA ALA A 135 -1.91 -8.36 -6.06
C ALA A 135 -0.42 -8.09 -5.84
N ALA A 136 0.23 -7.40 -6.79
CA ALA A 136 1.61 -6.98 -6.67
C ALA A 136 1.82 -6.02 -5.49
N MET A 137 0.93 -5.05 -5.29
CA MET A 137 0.98 -4.13 -4.15
C MET A 137 0.94 -4.87 -2.82
N ILE A 138 0.04 -5.84 -2.66
CA ILE A 138 -0.07 -6.64 -1.44
C ILE A 138 1.21 -7.46 -1.20
N THR A 139 1.71 -8.14 -2.23
CA THR A 139 2.96 -8.90 -2.14
C THR A 139 4.16 -8.00 -1.81
N TYR A 140 4.17 -6.79 -2.35
CA TYR A 140 5.20 -5.81 -2.04
C TYR A 140 5.19 -5.43 -0.56
N PHE A 141 4.02 -5.14 0.00
CA PHE A 141 3.85 -4.84 1.42
C PHE A 141 4.22 -6.04 2.32
N ASP A 142 3.79 -7.24 1.95
CA ASP A 142 4.16 -8.49 2.66
C ASP A 142 5.69 -8.65 2.74
N ARG A 143 6.40 -8.33 1.66
CA ARG A 143 7.87 -8.35 1.63
C ARG A 143 8.48 -7.31 2.57
N GLN A 144 7.91 -6.11 2.65
CA GLN A 144 8.35 -5.08 3.61
C GLN A 144 8.11 -5.52 5.06
N ILE A 145 6.97 -6.14 5.36
CA ILE A 145 6.72 -6.75 6.69
C ILE A 145 7.75 -7.84 6.99
N GLY A 146 8.05 -8.70 6.01
CA GLY A 146 9.08 -9.73 6.15
C GLY A 146 10.46 -9.14 6.46
N GLY A 147 10.82 -8.04 5.79
CA GLY A 147 12.04 -7.29 6.04
C GLY A 147 12.09 -6.67 7.45
N LEU A 148 10.98 -6.09 7.92
CA LEU A 148 10.87 -5.58 9.29
C LEU A 148 11.05 -6.70 10.32
N VAL A 149 10.42 -7.85 10.12
CA VAL A 149 10.59 -9.02 11.01
C VAL A 149 12.05 -9.50 11.02
N ALA A 150 12.71 -9.54 9.88
CA ALA A 150 14.12 -9.90 9.78
C ALA A 150 15.00 -8.90 10.54
N GLU A 151 14.71 -7.60 10.44
CA GLU A 151 15.43 -6.55 11.15
C GLU A 151 15.25 -6.65 12.67
N LEU A 152 14.02 -6.86 13.16
CA LEU A 152 13.75 -7.08 14.58
C LEU A 152 14.51 -8.30 15.14
N LYS A 153 14.61 -9.37 14.36
CA LYS A 153 15.42 -10.56 14.70
C LYS A 153 16.92 -10.23 14.74
N ARG A 154 17.41 -9.50 13.74
CA ARG A 154 18.82 -9.07 13.67
C ARG A 154 19.23 -8.20 14.86
N LEU A 155 18.29 -7.36 15.34
CA LEU A 155 18.49 -6.50 16.50
C LEU A 155 18.30 -7.22 17.85
N GLY A 156 17.85 -8.48 17.86
CA GLY A 156 17.60 -9.25 19.08
C GLY A 156 16.37 -8.84 19.88
N ILE A 157 15.46 -8.07 19.30
CA ILE A 157 14.25 -7.54 19.97
C ILE A 157 12.95 -8.20 19.52
N TRP A 158 13.00 -9.13 18.56
CA TRP A 158 11.84 -9.84 18.02
C TRP A 158 10.99 -10.51 19.10
N GLU A 159 11.61 -11.20 20.03
CA GLU A 159 10.93 -11.92 21.13
C GLU A 159 10.17 -10.99 22.09
N ASN A 160 10.52 -9.71 22.11
CA ASN A 160 9.92 -8.68 22.96
C ASN A 160 9.10 -7.64 22.18
N THR A 161 8.81 -7.93 20.91
CA THR A 161 8.04 -7.04 20.03
C THR A 161 6.73 -7.70 19.62
N VAL A 162 5.61 -7.00 19.79
CA VAL A 162 4.31 -7.39 19.25
C VAL A 162 4.10 -6.64 17.94
N ILE A 163 3.77 -7.36 16.87
CA ILE A 163 3.32 -6.78 15.60
C ILE A 163 1.83 -7.03 15.46
N VAL A 164 1.08 -5.97 15.16
CA VAL A 164 -0.34 -6.03 14.79
C VAL A 164 -0.47 -5.52 13.37
N ILE A 165 -1.07 -6.32 12.49
CA ILE A 165 -1.38 -5.94 11.11
C ILE A 165 -2.89 -5.93 10.96
N THR A 166 -3.41 -4.80 10.51
CA THR A 166 -4.85 -4.62 10.27
C THR A 166 -5.07 -3.61 9.14
N SER A 167 -6.31 -3.31 8.82
CA SER A 167 -6.70 -2.29 7.85
C SER A 167 -7.70 -1.32 8.48
N ASP A 168 -7.87 -0.16 7.88
CA ASP A 168 -8.81 0.88 8.30
C ASP A 168 -10.26 0.56 7.93
N ASN A 169 -10.48 -0.25 6.88
CA ASN A 169 -11.79 -0.69 6.41
C ASN A 169 -11.70 -2.00 5.63
N GLY A 170 -12.84 -2.60 5.40
CA GLY A 170 -12.98 -3.76 4.51
C GLY A 170 -12.70 -3.41 3.05
N PRO A 171 -12.63 -4.43 2.16
CA PRO A 171 -12.23 -4.27 0.78
C PRO A 171 -13.17 -3.37 -0.02
N ALA A 172 -12.60 -2.58 -0.93
CA ALA A 172 -13.34 -1.75 -1.85
C ALA A 172 -13.84 -2.55 -3.06
N SER A 173 -15.07 -2.27 -3.49
CA SER A 173 -15.66 -2.83 -4.72
C SER A 173 -15.63 -1.84 -5.89
N ASN A 174 -14.59 -1.02 -5.95
CA ASN A 174 -14.41 -0.12 -7.08
C ASN A 174 -13.75 -0.82 -8.28
N SER A 175 -13.73 -0.14 -9.43
CA SER A 175 -13.15 -0.67 -10.65
C SER A 175 -11.65 -1.01 -10.55
N CYS A 176 -10.95 -0.47 -9.53
CA CYS A 176 -9.52 -0.64 -9.39
C CYS A 176 -9.13 -1.94 -8.65
N SER A 177 -9.84 -2.29 -7.57
CA SER A 177 -9.44 -3.39 -6.67
C SER A 177 -10.22 -4.68 -6.82
N SER A 178 -11.39 -4.65 -7.49
CA SER A 178 -12.20 -5.85 -7.80
C SER A 178 -12.36 -6.86 -6.64
N SER A 179 -12.86 -6.39 -5.50
CA SER A 179 -13.01 -7.22 -4.30
C SER A 179 -13.85 -8.50 -4.50
N GLU A 180 -14.77 -8.48 -5.46
CA GLU A 180 -15.58 -9.65 -5.84
C GLU A 180 -14.73 -10.71 -6.56
N TRP A 181 -13.85 -10.28 -7.47
CA TRP A 181 -12.98 -11.20 -8.20
C TRP A 181 -11.96 -11.89 -7.28
N PHE A 182 -11.44 -11.14 -6.29
CA PHE A 182 -10.51 -11.68 -5.29
C PHE A 182 -11.19 -12.43 -4.15
N ASP A 183 -12.54 -12.36 -4.04
CA ASP A 183 -13.29 -12.87 -2.88
C ASP A 183 -12.73 -12.34 -1.54
N SER A 184 -12.38 -11.05 -1.53
CA SER A 184 -11.54 -10.42 -0.49
C SER A 184 -12.16 -10.40 0.90
N ALA A 185 -13.46 -10.60 1.05
CA ALA A 185 -14.15 -10.58 2.34
C ALA A 185 -14.73 -11.95 2.73
N HIS A 186 -14.34 -13.01 2.02
CA HIS A 186 -14.85 -14.36 2.34
C HIS A 186 -14.82 -14.67 3.85
N PRO A 187 -15.87 -15.27 4.42
CA PRO A 187 -17.13 -15.73 3.80
C PRO A 187 -18.21 -14.64 3.65
N PHE A 188 -17.87 -13.38 3.85
CA PHE A 188 -18.79 -12.25 3.74
C PHE A 188 -18.79 -11.66 2.34
N ARG A 189 -19.85 -10.94 1.98
CA ARG A 189 -19.93 -10.24 0.71
C ARG A 189 -19.09 -8.96 0.74
N SER A 190 -18.38 -8.67 -0.36
CA SER A 190 -17.60 -7.45 -0.53
C SER A 190 -17.95 -6.62 -1.76
N GLY A 191 -18.92 -7.05 -2.55
CA GLY A 191 -19.38 -6.33 -3.73
C GLY A 191 -20.04 -4.97 -3.42
N LYS A 192 -20.57 -4.31 -4.44
CA LYS A 192 -21.18 -2.98 -4.32
C LYS A 192 -22.21 -2.92 -3.20
N GLY A 193 -22.01 -2.00 -2.24
CA GLY A 193 -22.86 -1.82 -1.06
C GLY A 193 -22.64 -2.83 0.07
N TRP A 194 -21.62 -3.71 -0.03
CA TRP A 194 -21.28 -4.70 0.98
C TRP A 194 -19.84 -4.59 1.51
N GLY A 195 -18.94 -3.98 0.77
CA GLY A 195 -17.56 -3.71 1.16
C GLY A 195 -17.36 -2.35 1.81
N LYS A 196 -16.22 -1.71 1.55
CA LYS A 196 -15.86 -0.36 2.03
C LYS A 196 -17.04 0.61 1.96
N SER A 197 -17.18 1.46 2.99
CA SER A 197 -18.28 2.42 3.18
C SER A 197 -19.63 1.77 3.55
N SER A 198 -19.65 0.49 3.88
CA SER A 198 -20.83 -0.23 4.38
C SER A 198 -20.64 -0.60 5.85
N LEU A 199 -21.72 -0.55 6.64
CA LEU A 199 -21.74 -1.06 8.03
C LEU A 199 -21.96 -2.59 8.09
N ARG A 200 -21.96 -3.28 6.95
CA ARG A 200 -22.09 -4.72 6.86
C ARG A 200 -20.73 -5.42 7.08
N GLU A 201 -20.76 -6.71 7.34
CA GLU A 201 -19.57 -7.52 7.65
C GLU A 201 -18.41 -7.31 6.65
N GLY A 202 -18.69 -7.31 5.33
CA GLY A 202 -17.65 -7.08 4.34
C GLY A 202 -17.04 -5.67 4.34
N GLY A 203 -17.69 -4.70 4.97
CA GLY A 203 -17.19 -3.32 5.10
C GLY A 203 -16.40 -3.05 6.37
N ILE A 204 -16.70 -3.78 7.45
CA ILE A 204 -16.15 -3.53 8.78
C ILE A 204 -15.26 -4.67 9.30
N ARG A 205 -15.27 -5.84 8.66
CA ARG A 205 -14.35 -6.92 8.98
C ARG A 205 -13.04 -6.76 8.22
N MET A 206 -12.05 -6.29 8.93
CA MET A 206 -10.69 -6.18 8.46
C MET A 206 -9.88 -7.41 8.84
N PRO A 207 -8.81 -7.74 8.11
CA PRO A 207 -7.83 -8.68 8.59
C PRO A 207 -7.25 -8.18 9.92
N PHE A 208 -7.02 -9.10 10.85
CA PHE A 208 -6.37 -8.79 12.13
C PHE A 208 -5.38 -9.90 12.44
N ILE A 209 -4.11 -9.59 12.26
CA ILE A 209 -3.00 -10.53 12.45
C ILE A 209 -2.15 -10.03 13.62
N VAL A 210 -1.87 -10.88 14.58
CA VAL A 210 -0.97 -10.57 15.69
C VAL A 210 0.18 -11.55 15.67
N ALA A 211 1.40 -11.03 15.70
CA ALA A 211 2.61 -11.81 15.83
C ALA A 211 3.41 -11.36 17.05
N TRP A 212 3.87 -12.33 17.83
CA TRP A 212 4.76 -12.10 18.97
C TRP A 212 5.80 -13.21 19.02
N GLY A 213 7.04 -12.88 18.74
CA GLY A 213 8.13 -13.84 18.59
C GLY A 213 8.20 -14.88 19.69
N GLY A 214 8.07 -16.17 19.33
CA GLY A 214 8.12 -17.29 20.25
C GLY A 214 6.96 -17.43 21.25
N LYS A 215 6.03 -16.48 21.33
CA LYS A 215 4.94 -16.46 22.34
C LYS A 215 3.55 -16.70 21.75
N LEU A 216 3.32 -16.27 20.50
CA LEU A 216 2.08 -16.58 19.76
C LEU A 216 2.44 -17.42 18.52
N ARG A 217 1.67 -18.49 18.27
CA ARG A 217 1.79 -19.38 17.12
C ARG A 217 0.49 -19.40 16.35
#